data_4f2d220121339f36c4cf200e666aee81
#
_entry.id   4f2d220121339f36c4cf200e666aee81
#
_cell.length_a   1.000
_cell.length_b   1.000
_cell.length_c   1.000
_cell.angle_alpha   90.00
_cell.angle_beta   90.00
_cell.angle_gamma   90.00
#
_symmetry.space_group_name_H-M   'P 1'
#
loop_
_entity.id
_entity.type
_entity.pdbx_description
1 polymer ?
#
loop_
_entity_poly.entity_id
_entity_poly.type
_entity_poly.pdbx_seq_one_letter_code
_entity_poly.pdbx_strand_id
1 'polypeptide(L)'
;MTITQTLCQEFQTAPWQIDAVIRLLDDGCTLPFIARYRKEQHGSLDDQKLREISERLTALRALEARRQEISESLQKLDVWTEKLQSDLDAAATLAQLEDIYRPYRPKRRTRASIAKEKGLEPLANALMLQQRNMMAPETIALRYVNAEKGVETAEDALQGAMDIIAEVVSDDAAVRTKLKTYYHQTAMVATAAAKDEDSTYRMYYDHREPLRLMPSHRVLAMNRGEKEGFLKVALDVDKEKAQQLVRYGFVQQTGSPACKYVAQACDDAYTRLIAPSLDTELRAELTDKASAAAIRVFALNLRPLLMQPPVRGKVAMGLAPGIRTGCKVAVVDETGRVLDTGVIFPLPSHGKVAQAKET
;
A
#
# COMPACT_ATOMS: atom_id res chain seq x y z
N MET A 1 -12.90 8.45 -23.37
CA MET A 1 -13.61 7.15 -23.54
C MET A 1 -14.41 6.86 -22.30
N THR A 2 -15.63 6.32 -22.42
CA THR A 2 -16.40 5.89 -21.23
C THR A 2 -15.86 4.57 -20.68
N ILE A 3 -16.08 4.29 -19.38
CA ILE A 3 -15.69 3.02 -18.75
C ILE A 3 -16.23 1.82 -19.55
N THR A 4 -17.50 1.88 -19.97
CA THR A 4 -18.12 0.84 -20.82
C THR A 4 -17.36 0.63 -22.13
N GLN A 5 -16.98 1.71 -22.82
CA GLN A 5 -16.22 1.62 -24.06
C GLN A 5 -14.85 0.98 -23.86
N THR A 6 -14.14 1.34 -22.79
CA THR A 6 -12.84 0.77 -22.44
C THR A 6 -12.96 -0.73 -22.17
N LEU A 7 -13.94 -1.14 -21.36
CA LEU A 7 -14.18 -2.55 -21.06
C LEU A 7 -14.60 -3.34 -22.30
N CYS A 8 -15.42 -2.77 -23.19
CA CYS A 8 -15.79 -3.42 -24.45
C CYS A 8 -14.57 -3.71 -25.35
N GLN A 9 -13.64 -2.77 -25.43
CA GLN A 9 -12.42 -2.94 -26.22
C GLN A 9 -11.47 -3.96 -25.59
N GLU A 10 -11.22 -3.86 -24.29
CA GLU A 10 -10.28 -4.76 -23.56
C GLU A 10 -10.78 -6.21 -23.59
N PHE A 11 -12.08 -6.43 -23.40
CA PHE A 11 -12.66 -7.78 -23.28
C PHE A 11 -13.33 -8.30 -24.56
N GLN A 12 -13.33 -7.53 -25.63
CA GLN A 12 -13.97 -7.88 -26.91
C GLN A 12 -15.43 -8.35 -26.69
N THR A 13 -16.21 -7.55 -25.98
CA THR A 13 -17.59 -7.81 -25.59
C THR A 13 -18.53 -6.74 -26.15
N ALA A 14 -19.78 -7.09 -26.34
CA ALA A 14 -20.78 -6.14 -26.77
C ALA A 14 -21.15 -5.16 -25.64
N PRO A 15 -21.44 -3.88 -25.96
CA PRO A 15 -21.77 -2.87 -24.94
C PRO A 15 -22.90 -3.28 -23.99
N TRP A 16 -23.95 -3.89 -24.51
CA TRP A 16 -25.06 -4.34 -23.70
C TRP A 16 -24.69 -5.40 -22.64
N GLN A 17 -23.69 -6.23 -22.94
CA GLN A 17 -23.18 -7.23 -21.98
C GLN A 17 -22.47 -6.56 -20.81
N ILE A 18 -21.60 -5.60 -21.11
CA ILE A 18 -20.90 -4.82 -20.08
C ILE A 18 -21.88 -4.00 -19.23
N ASP A 19 -22.84 -3.32 -19.87
CA ASP A 19 -23.85 -2.52 -19.15
C ASP A 19 -24.72 -3.40 -18.25
N ALA A 20 -25.07 -4.62 -18.69
CA ALA A 20 -25.80 -5.56 -17.86
C ALA A 20 -24.98 -6.03 -16.65
N VAL A 21 -23.69 -6.33 -16.83
CA VAL A 21 -22.79 -6.73 -15.73
C VAL A 21 -22.61 -5.58 -14.73
N ILE A 22 -22.38 -4.36 -15.23
CA ILE A 22 -22.25 -3.16 -14.38
C ILE A 22 -23.50 -2.95 -13.54
N ARG A 23 -24.69 -3.00 -14.17
CA ARG A 23 -25.97 -2.84 -13.47
C ARG A 23 -26.16 -3.88 -12.37
N LEU A 24 -25.89 -5.17 -12.68
CA LEU A 24 -26.04 -6.24 -11.71
C LEU A 24 -25.07 -6.10 -10.52
N LEU A 25 -23.84 -5.63 -10.77
CA LEU A 25 -22.88 -5.35 -9.71
C LEU A 25 -23.32 -4.16 -8.85
N ASP A 26 -23.85 -3.11 -9.47
CA ASP A 26 -24.35 -1.91 -8.78
C ASP A 26 -25.61 -2.21 -7.95
N ASP A 27 -26.43 -3.17 -8.40
CA ASP A 27 -27.58 -3.73 -7.64
C ASP A 27 -27.13 -4.61 -6.45
N GLY A 28 -25.81 -4.75 -6.22
CA GLY A 28 -25.25 -5.53 -5.10
C GLY A 28 -25.22 -7.04 -5.34
N CYS A 29 -25.43 -7.50 -6.56
CA CYS A 29 -25.30 -8.90 -6.88
C CYS A 29 -23.84 -9.38 -6.80
N THR A 30 -23.63 -10.53 -6.19
CA THR A 30 -22.30 -11.14 -6.14
C THR A 30 -21.95 -11.82 -7.48
N LEU A 31 -20.65 -11.85 -7.83
CA LEU A 31 -20.20 -12.50 -9.07
C LEU A 31 -20.70 -13.95 -9.22
N PRO A 32 -20.64 -14.83 -8.19
CA PRO A 32 -21.20 -16.17 -8.31
C PRO A 32 -22.72 -16.21 -8.57
N PHE A 33 -23.45 -15.21 -8.05
CA PHE A 33 -24.87 -15.08 -8.33
C PHE A 33 -25.14 -14.68 -9.78
N ILE A 34 -24.39 -13.69 -10.29
CA ILE A 34 -24.50 -13.24 -11.69
C ILE A 34 -24.20 -14.39 -12.63
N ALA A 35 -23.07 -15.10 -12.41
CA ALA A 35 -22.62 -16.20 -13.23
C ALA A 35 -23.63 -17.37 -13.30
N ARG A 36 -24.33 -17.69 -12.20
CA ARG A 36 -25.25 -18.83 -12.12
C ARG A 36 -26.67 -18.48 -12.53
N TYR A 37 -27.16 -17.31 -12.11
CA TYR A 37 -28.60 -17.02 -12.16
C TYR A 37 -28.98 -15.86 -13.08
N ARG A 38 -28.01 -15.22 -13.75
CA ARG A 38 -28.24 -14.06 -14.63
C ARG A 38 -27.61 -14.22 -16.02
N LYS A 39 -27.33 -15.48 -16.43
CA LYS A 39 -26.66 -15.78 -17.71
C LYS A 39 -27.33 -15.14 -18.92
N GLU A 40 -28.65 -15.12 -18.96
CA GLU A 40 -29.42 -14.50 -20.05
C GLU A 40 -29.23 -12.99 -20.13
N GLN A 41 -28.99 -12.31 -18.99
CA GLN A 41 -28.85 -10.86 -18.94
C GLN A 41 -27.49 -10.38 -19.44
N HIS A 42 -26.43 -11.19 -19.29
CA HIS A 42 -25.06 -10.83 -19.71
C HIS A 42 -24.53 -11.68 -20.87
N GLY A 43 -25.41 -12.41 -21.56
CA GLY A 43 -25.05 -13.18 -22.76
C GLY A 43 -24.08 -14.32 -22.50
N SER A 44 -24.26 -15.02 -21.38
CA SER A 44 -23.50 -16.23 -21.01
C SER A 44 -21.97 -16.04 -20.95
N LEU A 45 -21.51 -14.86 -20.51
CA LEU A 45 -20.09 -14.65 -20.17
C LEU A 45 -19.68 -15.68 -19.12
N ASP A 46 -18.47 -16.22 -19.26
CA ASP A 46 -17.96 -17.19 -18.30
C ASP A 46 -17.55 -16.54 -16.97
N ASP A 47 -17.41 -17.35 -15.91
CA ASP A 47 -17.11 -16.90 -14.57
C ASP A 47 -15.78 -16.14 -14.48
N GLN A 48 -14.78 -16.55 -15.27
CA GLN A 48 -13.46 -15.93 -15.27
C GLN A 48 -13.56 -14.54 -15.91
N LYS A 49 -14.23 -14.41 -17.05
CA LYS A 49 -14.43 -13.16 -17.76
C LYS A 49 -15.24 -12.15 -16.93
N LEU A 50 -16.27 -12.62 -16.24
CA LEU A 50 -17.05 -11.80 -15.30
C LEU A 50 -16.20 -11.26 -14.17
N ARG A 51 -15.28 -12.07 -13.62
CA ARG A 51 -14.36 -11.66 -12.58
C ARG A 51 -13.39 -10.60 -13.09
N GLU A 52 -12.74 -10.85 -14.22
CA GLU A 52 -11.79 -9.92 -14.85
C GLU A 52 -12.46 -8.58 -15.17
N ILE A 53 -13.69 -8.60 -15.70
CA ILE A 53 -14.50 -7.38 -15.95
C ILE A 53 -14.77 -6.64 -14.63
N SER A 54 -15.15 -7.33 -13.57
CA SER A 54 -15.45 -6.71 -12.27
C SER A 54 -14.21 -6.09 -11.61
N GLU A 55 -13.07 -6.78 -11.65
CA GLU A 55 -11.79 -6.26 -11.16
C GLU A 55 -11.36 -5.02 -11.95
N ARG A 56 -11.47 -5.10 -13.27
CA ARG A 56 -11.12 -3.97 -14.15
C ARG A 56 -12.06 -2.78 -13.98
N LEU A 57 -13.37 -3.03 -13.85
CA LEU A 57 -14.38 -2.00 -13.55
C LEU A 57 -14.03 -1.26 -12.25
N THR A 58 -13.67 -2.00 -11.20
CA THR A 58 -13.27 -1.42 -9.92
C THR A 58 -12.04 -0.54 -10.07
N ALA A 59 -11.04 -1.01 -10.81
CA ALA A 59 -9.82 -0.24 -11.08
C ALA A 59 -10.10 1.03 -11.91
N LEU A 60 -10.95 0.96 -12.94
CA LEU A 60 -11.31 2.11 -13.75
C LEU A 60 -12.15 3.15 -12.97
N ARG A 61 -13.05 2.69 -12.10
CA ARG A 61 -13.81 3.58 -11.20
C ARG A 61 -12.90 4.29 -10.21
N ALA A 62 -11.94 3.57 -9.62
CA ALA A 62 -10.96 4.17 -8.73
C ALA A 62 -10.08 5.20 -9.45
N LEU A 63 -9.67 4.91 -10.69
CA LEU A 63 -8.91 5.83 -11.53
C LEU A 63 -9.71 7.11 -11.82
N GLU A 64 -10.97 6.98 -12.21
CA GLU A 64 -11.83 8.13 -12.53
C GLU A 64 -12.15 8.98 -11.31
N ALA A 65 -12.50 8.35 -10.18
CA ALA A 65 -12.71 9.05 -8.92
C ALA A 65 -11.45 9.83 -8.50
N ARG A 66 -10.28 9.20 -8.63
CA ARG A 66 -9.02 9.86 -8.29
C ARG A 66 -8.68 11.01 -9.24
N ARG A 67 -8.96 10.86 -10.53
CA ARG A 67 -8.80 11.92 -11.53
C ARG A 67 -9.65 13.13 -11.17
N GLN A 68 -10.89 12.91 -10.79
CA GLN A 68 -11.81 13.98 -10.39
C GLN A 68 -11.32 14.70 -9.12
N GLU A 69 -10.92 13.96 -8.07
CA GLU A 69 -10.35 14.54 -6.84
C GLU A 69 -9.14 15.42 -7.12
N ILE A 70 -8.23 14.95 -7.99
CA ILE A 70 -7.04 15.70 -8.39
C ILE A 70 -7.43 16.96 -9.16
N SER A 71 -8.37 16.85 -10.12
CA SER A 71 -8.85 17.98 -10.89
C SER A 71 -9.47 19.06 -10.01
N GLU A 72 -10.32 18.69 -9.06
CA GLU A 72 -10.91 19.61 -8.08
C GLU A 72 -9.85 20.28 -7.19
N SER A 73 -8.84 19.51 -6.77
CA SER A 73 -7.74 20.02 -5.96
C SER A 73 -6.90 21.05 -6.73
N LEU A 74 -6.57 20.78 -7.99
CA LEU A 74 -5.79 21.66 -8.87
C LEU A 74 -6.55 22.95 -9.21
N GLN A 75 -7.89 22.85 -9.39
CA GLN A 75 -8.74 24.02 -9.59
C GLN A 75 -8.76 24.92 -8.34
N LYS A 76 -8.87 24.34 -7.14
CA LYS A 76 -8.82 25.08 -5.86
C LYS A 76 -7.47 25.78 -5.62
N LEU A 77 -6.39 25.24 -6.19
CA LEU A 77 -5.04 25.82 -6.10
C LEU A 77 -4.76 26.87 -7.17
N ASP A 78 -5.71 27.14 -8.07
CA ASP A 78 -5.58 28.08 -9.19
C ASP A 78 -4.38 27.80 -10.12
N VAL A 79 -4.00 26.51 -10.25
CA VAL A 79 -2.91 26.04 -11.12
C VAL A 79 -3.40 25.26 -12.33
N TRP A 80 -4.71 25.30 -12.58
CA TRP A 80 -5.36 24.55 -13.66
C TRP A 80 -4.95 25.08 -15.04
N THR A 81 -4.47 24.20 -15.91
CA THR A 81 -4.14 24.51 -17.31
C THR A 81 -4.70 23.47 -18.26
N GLU A 82 -4.97 23.84 -19.51
CA GLU A 82 -5.44 22.91 -20.55
C GLU A 82 -4.47 21.74 -20.78
N LYS A 83 -3.16 22.02 -20.69
CA LYS A 83 -2.13 20.98 -20.79
C LYS A 83 -2.24 19.96 -19.65
N LEU A 84 -2.43 20.46 -18.43
CA LEU A 84 -2.58 19.60 -17.25
C LEU A 84 -3.83 18.73 -17.32
N GLN A 85 -4.94 19.28 -17.84
CA GLN A 85 -6.13 18.51 -18.13
C GLN A 85 -5.87 17.39 -19.14
N SER A 86 -5.20 17.71 -20.24
CA SER A 86 -4.84 16.72 -21.27
C SER A 86 -3.94 15.61 -20.71
N ASP A 87 -2.98 15.95 -19.86
CA ASP A 87 -2.08 14.98 -19.21
C ASP A 87 -2.84 14.07 -18.23
N LEU A 88 -3.77 14.62 -17.44
CA LEU A 88 -4.64 13.84 -16.54
C LEU A 88 -5.57 12.92 -17.30
N ASP A 89 -6.15 13.38 -18.42
CA ASP A 89 -7.05 12.59 -19.25
C ASP A 89 -6.32 11.44 -19.98
N ALA A 90 -5.04 11.65 -20.32
CA ALA A 90 -4.19 10.65 -20.95
C ALA A 90 -3.66 9.59 -19.94
N ALA A 91 -3.70 9.86 -18.64
CA ALA A 91 -3.21 8.93 -17.64
C ALA A 91 -4.06 7.65 -17.57
N ALA A 92 -3.43 6.51 -17.82
CA ALA A 92 -4.08 5.20 -17.84
C ALA A 92 -4.02 4.46 -16.50
N THR A 93 -3.19 4.92 -15.56
CA THR A 93 -2.97 4.28 -14.25
C THR A 93 -3.00 5.29 -13.11
N LEU A 94 -3.33 4.81 -11.90
CA LEU A 94 -3.27 5.64 -10.68
C LEU A 94 -1.85 6.19 -10.45
N ALA A 95 -0.81 5.41 -10.75
CA ALA A 95 0.58 5.85 -10.59
C ALA A 95 0.88 7.06 -11.49
N GLN A 96 0.43 7.04 -12.75
CA GLN A 96 0.59 8.19 -13.66
C GLN A 96 -0.16 9.43 -13.15
N LEU A 97 -1.38 9.27 -12.63
CA LEU A 97 -2.13 10.38 -12.03
C LEU A 97 -1.40 10.98 -10.82
N GLU A 98 -0.87 10.14 -9.93
CA GLU A 98 -0.12 10.60 -8.76
C GLU A 98 1.19 11.29 -9.17
N ASP A 99 1.88 10.83 -10.21
CA ASP A 99 3.09 11.47 -10.72
C ASP A 99 2.80 12.87 -11.29
N ILE A 100 1.70 13.03 -12.04
CA ILE A 100 1.25 14.33 -12.53
C ILE A 100 0.86 15.27 -11.38
N TYR A 101 0.18 14.75 -10.36
CA TYR A 101 -0.29 15.53 -9.22
C TYR A 101 0.81 15.88 -8.21
N ARG A 102 1.88 15.08 -8.13
CA ARG A 102 2.94 15.20 -7.12
C ARG A 102 3.51 16.62 -6.96
N PRO A 103 3.81 17.39 -8.04
CA PRO A 103 4.33 18.74 -7.92
C PRO A 103 3.33 19.73 -7.28
N TYR A 104 2.04 19.47 -7.45
CA TYR A 104 0.95 20.36 -7.04
C TYR A 104 0.29 19.95 -5.73
N ARG A 105 0.63 18.75 -5.23
CA ARG A 105 0.02 18.22 -4.01
C ARG A 105 0.25 19.17 -2.84
N PRO A 106 -0.82 19.66 -2.16
CA PRO A 106 -0.68 20.46 -0.98
C PRO A 106 0.16 19.70 0.05
N LYS A 107 1.38 20.15 0.26
CA LYS A 107 2.20 19.59 1.33
C LYS A 107 1.57 19.99 2.66
N ARG A 108 1.41 19.03 3.58
CA ARG A 108 1.08 19.38 4.96
C ARG A 108 2.10 20.41 5.42
N ARG A 109 1.69 21.32 6.33
CA ARG A 109 2.58 22.32 6.91
C ARG A 109 3.81 21.60 7.49
N THR A 110 4.92 21.63 6.73
CA THR A 110 6.19 20.98 7.07
C THR A 110 7.10 22.00 7.76
N ARG A 111 8.15 21.52 8.44
CA ARG A 111 9.19 22.44 8.97
C ARG A 111 9.80 23.30 7.87
N ALA A 112 10.02 22.71 6.70
CA ALA A 112 10.55 23.43 5.53
C ALA A 112 9.57 24.49 5.01
N SER A 113 8.25 24.19 4.92
CA SER A 113 7.27 25.19 4.49
C SER A 113 7.19 26.36 5.48
N ILE A 114 7.23 26.08 6.79
CA ILE A 114 7.29 27.10 7.83
C ILE A 114 8.57 27.95 7.69
N ALA A 115 9.71 27.33 7.44
CA ALA A 115 10.97 28.04 7.24
C ALA A 115 10.94 28.92 5.97
N LYS A 116 10.29 28.45 4.89
CA LYS A 116 10.07 29.28 3.68
C LYS A 116 9.16 30.48 3.95
N GLU A 117 8.06 30.28 4.69
CA GLU A 117 7.20 31.40 5.13
C GLU A 117 7.95 32.44 5.95
N LYS A 118 8.92 32.03 6.76
CA LYS A 118 9.82 32.89 7.50
C LYS A 118 10.85 33.61 6.61
N GLY A 119 10.97 33.28 5.33
CA GLY A 119 11.87 33.88 4.36
C GLY A 119 13.30 33.34 4.40
N LEU A 120 13.49 32.06 4.84
CA LEU A 120 14.82 31.45 4.99
C LEU A 120 15.31 30.73 3.73
N GLU A 121 14.51 30.67 2.66
CA GLU A 121 14.86 30.00 1.40
C GLU A 121 16.14 30.55 0.74
N PRO A 122 16.41 31.89 0.70
CA PRO A 122 17.67 32.41 0.16
C PRO A 122 18.89 31.95 0.97
N LEU A 123 18.75 31.80 2.30
CA LEU A 123 19.82 31.24 3.15
C LEU A 123 20.09 29.80 2.83
N ALA A 124 19.02 28.97 2.68
CA ALA A 124 19.15 27.57 2.29
C ALA A 124 19.84 27.42 0.93
N ASN A 125 19.47 28.25 -0.05
CA ASN A 125 20.10 28.24 -1.38
C ASN A 125 21.57 28.64 -1.31
N ALA A 126 21.92 29.66 -0.50
CA ALA A 126 23.32 30.07 -0.30
C ALA A 126 24.16 28.93 0.32
N LEU A 127 23.62 28.20 1.31
CA LEU A 127 24.28 27.06 1.90
C LEU A 127 24.44 25.89 0.89
N MET A 128 23.44 25.62 0.05
CA MET A 128 23.48 24.58 -0.96
C MET A 128 24.54 24.83 -2.06
N LEU A 129 24.86 26.07 -2.37
CA LEU A 129 25.92 26.43 -3.32
C LEU A 129 27.32 26.05 -2.82
N GLN A 130 27.54 25.95 -1.52
CA GLN A 130 28.78 25.49 -0.88
C GLN A 130 30.04 26.21 -1.45
N GLN A 131 29.95 27.51 -1.67
CA GLN A 131 31.07 28.28 -2.23
C GLN A 131 32.25 28.28 -1.26
N ARG A 132 33.47 28.06 -1.77
CA ARG A 132 34.69 27.96 -0.96
C ARG A 132 34.99 29.25 -0.19
N ASN A 133 34.73 30.40 -0.78
CA ASN A 133 35.05 31.71 -0.21
C ASN A 133 33.82 32.39 0.41
N MET A 134 32.78 31.64 0.79
CA MET A 134 31.64 32.23 1.48
C MET A 134 32.00 32.67 2.90
N MET A 135 31.31 33.68 3.37
CA MET A 135 31.39 34.10 4.78
C MET A 135 30.90 32.94 5.68
N ALA A 136 31.28 32.95 6.93
CA ALA A 136 30.79 31.98 7.90
C ALA A 136 29.25 31.96 7.88
N PRO A 137 28.65 30.78 7.77
CA PRO A 137 27.17 30.64 7.70
C PRO A 137 26.44 31.32 8.84
N GLU A 138 27.04 31.34 10.04
CA GLU A 138 26.52 32.01 11.22
C GLU A 138 26.42 33.53 11.01
N THR A 139 27.43 34.12 10.35
CA THR A 139 27.43 35.55 10.02
C THR A 139 26.39 35.91 8.96
N ILE A 140 26.19 35.00 7.99
CA ILE A 140 25.14 35.19 6.96
C ILE A 140 23.77 35.09 7.60
N ALA A 141 23.58 34.09 8.49
CA ALA A 141 22.32 33.86 9.18
C ALA A 141 21.83 35.01 10.03
N LEU A 142 22.74 35.86 10.60
CA LEU A 142 22.39 37.07 11.34
C LEU A 142 21.53 38.04 10.51
N ARG A 143 21.67 38.06 9.19
CA ARG A 143 20.87 38.88 8.29
C ARG A 143 19.42 38.44 8.15
N TYR A 144 19.12 37.23 8.55
CA TYR A 144 17.79 36.61 8.47
C TYR A 144 17.08 36.55 9.81
N VAL A 145 17.70 37.05 10.88
CA VAL A 145 17.06 37.19 12.19
C VAL A 145 15.93 38.22 12.09
N ASN A 146 14.72 37.77 12.42
CA ASN A 146 13.52 38.59 12.44
C ASN A 146 12.55 38.07 13.48
N ALA A 147 12.46 38.74 14.60
CA ALA A 147 11.59 38.35 15.72
C ALA A 147 10.08 38.34 15.34
N GLU A 148 9.64 39.24 14.43
CA GLU A 148 8.24 39.31 13.97
C GLU A 148 7.85 38.05 13.18
N LYS A 149 8.83 37.42 12.50
CA LYS A 149 8.64 36.15 11.77
C LYS A 149 8.98 34.93 12.61
N GLY A 150 9.30 35.11 13.90
CA GLY A 150 9.66 34.04 14.80
C GLY A 150 11.02 33.39 14.50
N VAL A 151 12.00 34.22 14.05
CA VAL A 151 13.40 33.83 13.92
C VAL A 151 14.17 34.73 14.88
N GLU A 152 14.45 34.26 16.07
CA GLU A 152 15.02 35.07 17.14
C GLU A 152 16.56 35.07 17.12
N THR A 153 17.15 33.99 16.64
CA THR A 153 18.60 33.78 16.64
C THR A 153 19.14 33.38 15.27
N ALA A 154 20.45 33.52 15.07
CA ALA A 154 21.13 33.00 13.88
C ALA A 154 21.03 31.46 13.80
N GLU A 155 20.97 30.76 14.94
CA GLU A 155 20.80 29.33 15.02
C GLU A 155 19.42 28.92 14.52
N ASP A 156 18.36 29.65 14.86
CA ASP A 156 17.01 29.43 14.34
C ASP A 156 16.95 29.60 12.82
N ALA A 157 17.64 30.60 12.29
CA ALA A 157 17.74 30.81 10.85
C ALA A 157 18.46 29.68 10.14
N LEU A 158 19.58 29.20 10.69
CA LEU A 158 20.33 28.07 10.16
C LEU A 158 19.52 26.75 10.25
N GLN A 159 18.83 26.53 11.37
CA GLN A 159 17.98 25.36 11.51
C GLN A 159 16.84 25.36 10.48
N GLY A 160 16.19 26.50 10.28
CA GLY A 160 15.14 26.61 9.25
C GLY A 160 15.70 26.43 7.84
N ALA A 161 16.89 26.94 7.55
CA ALA A 161 17.55 26.71 6.26
C ALA A 161 17.91 25.22 6.08
N MET A 162 18.40 24.55 7.12
CA MET A 162 18.67 23.10 7.10
C MET A 162 17.39 22.28 6.92
N ASP A 163 16.26 22.69 7.51
CA ASP A 163 14.97 22.02 7.30
C ASP A 163 14.50 22.10 5.83
N ILE A 164 14.75 23.24 5.16
CA ILE A 164 14.48 23.41 3.72
C ILE A 164 15.39 22.48 2.91
N ILE A 165 16.69 22.44 3.21
CA ILE A 165 17.65 21.57 2.54
C ILE A 165 17.27 20.10 2.73
N ALA A 166 16.88 19.71 3.94
CA ALA A 166 16.45 18.34 4.24
C ALA A 166 15.24 17.91 3.40
N GLU A 167 14.27 18.80 3.17
CA GLU A 167 13.13 18.52 2.29
C GLU A 167 13.59 18.34 0.84
N VAL A 168 14.45 19.21 0.32
CA VAL A 168 15.02 19.09 -1.04
C VAL A 168 15.75 17.76 -1.22
N VAL A 169 16.58 17.39 -0.25
CA VAL A 169 17.30 16.09 -0.25
C VAL A 169 16.33 14.91 -0.24
N SER A 170 15.26 14.99 0.55
CA SER A 170 14.28 13.90 0.66
C SER A 170 13.44 13.71 -0.60
N ASP A 171 13.25 14.77 -1.38
CA ASP A 171 12.47 14.75 -2.63
C ASP A 171 13.34 14.35 -3.85
N ASP A 172 14.66 14.20 -3.69
CA ASP A 172 15.55 13.81 -4.78
C ASP A 172 15.36 12.36 -5.18
N ALA A 173 14.91 12.16 -6.42
CA ALA A 173 14.61 10.83 -6.96
C ALA A 173 15.86 9.95 -7.11
N ALA A 174 17.04 10.54 -7.41
CA ALA A 174 18.26 9.78 -7.61
C ALA A 174 18.78 9.22 -6.28
N VAL A 175 18.74 10.02 -5.22
CA VAL A 175 19.09 9.60 -3.87
C VAL A 175 18.13 8.51 -3.38
N ARG A 176 16.82 8.70 -3.57
CA ARG A 176 15.81 7.68 -3.19
C ARG A 176 16.04 6.36 -3.90
N THR A 177 16.30 6.39 -5.19
CA THR A 177 16.56 5.17 -5.99
C THR A 177 17.82 4.44 -5.52
N LYS A 178 18.91 5.17 -5.26
CA LYS A 178 20.16 4.61 -4.71
C LYS A 178 19.94 3.97 -3.35
N LEU A 179 19.26 4.66 -2.45
CA LEU A 179 18.94 4.15 -1.11
C LEU A 179 18.02 2.93 -1.18
N LYS A 180 16.99 2.95 -2.02
CA LYS A 180 16.10 1.81 -2.21
C LYS A 180 16.87 0.58 -2.69
N THR A 181 17.78 0.76 -3.65
CA THR A 181 18.67 -0.31 -4.10
C THR A 181 19.57 -0.83 -2.99
N TYR A 182 20.15 0.07 -2.20
CA TYR A 182 20.97 -0.28 -1.06
C TYR A 182 20.20 -1.10 -0.02
N TYR A 183 18.97 -0.68 0.34
CA TYR A 183 18.09 -1.42 1.26
C TYR A 183 17.75 -2.81 0.72
N HIS A 184 17.37 -2.94 -0.56
CA HIS A 184 17.09 -4.25 -1.15
C HIS A 184 18.27 -5.21 -1.07
N GLN A 185 19.50 -4.71 -1.15
CA GLN A 185 20.70 -5.53 -1.12
C GLN A 185 21.14 -5.89 0.29
N THR A 186 21.00 -4.97 1.26
CA THR A 186 21.66 -5.07 2.56
C THR A 186 20.70 -5.09 3.75
N ALA A 187 19.46 -4.66 3.59
CA ALA A 187 18.52 -4.59 4.70
C ALA A 187 18.20 -5.96 5.29
N MET A 188 18.12 -6.00 6.61
CA MET A 188 17.65 -7.14 7.39
C MET A 188 16.26 -6.80 7.91
N VAL A 189 15.30 -7.71 7.78
CA VAL A 189 14.06 -7.64 8.54
C VAL A 189 14.36 -8.10 9.95
N ALA A 190 14.23 -7.21 10.90
CA ALA A 190 14.46 -7.49 12.32
C ALA A 190 13.13 -7.43 13.07
N THR A 191 12.89 -8.40 13.93
CA THR A 191 11.73 -8.41 14.81
C THR A 191 12.14 -8.51 16.26
N ALA A 192 11.37 -7.88 17.12
CA ALA A 192 11.54 -7.94 18.56
C ALA A 192 10.20 -8.17 19.24
N ALA A 193 10.20 -8.77 20.44
CA ALA A 193 9.01 -8.85 21.26
C ALA A 193 8.49 -7.45 21.61
N ALA A 194 7.20 -7.22 21.41
CA ALA A 194 6.55 -5.98 21.86
C ALA A 194 6.03 -6.08 23.29
N LYS A 195 5.79 -7.32 23.77
CA LYS A 195 5.32 -7.66 25.11
C LYS A 195 6.11 -8.85 25.64
N ASP A 196 6.31 -8.92 26.94
CA ASP A 196 6.93 -10.06 27.61
C ASP A 196 5.88 -11.12 27.95
N GLU A 197 5.19 -11.62 26.94
CA GLU A 197 4.15 -12.64 27.04
C GLU A 197 4.47 -13.79 26.08
N ASP A 198 4.19 -15.03 26.49
CA ASP A 198 4.33 -16.17 25.57
C ASP A 198 3.23 -16.16 24.52
N SER A 199 3.59 -16.37 23.27
CA SER A 199 2.65 -16.40 22.16
C SER A 199 3.08 -17.35 21.05
N THR A 200 2.20 -17.59 20.11
CA THR A 200 2.51 -18.36 18.89
C THR A 200 3.62 -17.72 18.04
N TYR A 201 3.98 -16.46 18.33
CA TYR A 201 5.01 -15.69 17.64
C TYR A 201 6.38 -15.74 18.33
N ARG A 202 6.54 -16.56 19.38
CA ARG A 202 7.79 -16.65 20.16
C ARG A 202 9.03 -16.87 19.32
N MET A 203 8.93 -17.64 18.23
CA MET A 203 10.04 -17.88 17.29
C MET A 203 10.53 -16.61 16.57
N TYR A 204 9.74 -15.53 16.61
CA TYR A 204 10.06 -14.24 15.99
C TYR A 204 10.40 -13.16 17.02
N TYR A 205 10.55 -13.45 18.32
CA TYR A 205 10.83 -12.44 19.35
C TYR A 205 12.24 -11.84 19.26
N ASP A 206 13.16 -12.57 18.66
CA ASP A 206 14.51 -12.11 18.30
C ASP A 206 14.91 -12.77 16.98
N HIS A 207 14.32 -12.27 15.89
CA HIS A 207 14.56 -12.85 14.57
C HIS A 207 15.13 -11.80 13.63
N ARG A 208 16.13 -12.20 12.83
CA ARG A 208 16.79 -11.33 11.87
C ARG A 208 17.10 -12.09 10.59
N GLU A 209 16.58 -11.61 9.46
CA GLU A 209 16.75 -12.29 8.16
C GLU A 209 16.90 -11.26 7.03
N PRO A 210 17.72 -11.52 5.99
CA PRO A 210 17.88 -10.61 4.86
C PRO A 210 16.55 -10.36 4.13
N LEU A 211 16.23 -9.09 3.88
CA LEU A 211 14.99 -8.67 3.19
C LEU A 211 14.78 -9.42 1.88
N ARG A 212 15.85 -9.58 1.08
CA ARG A 212 15.81 -10.24 -0.23
C ARG A 212 15.49 -11.73 -0.20
N LEU A 213 15.76 -12.39 0.94
CA LEU A 213 15.61 -13.84 1.11
C LEU A 213 14.37 -14.22 1.94
N MET A 214 13.63 -13.24 2.42
CA MET A 214 12.51 -13.44 3.34
C MET A 214 11.40 -14.30 2.70
N PRO A 215 11.07 -15.47 3.27
CA PRO A 215 9.98 -16.30 2.78
C PRO A 215 8.61 -15.67 3.02
N SER A 216 7.70 -15.82 2.06
CA SER A 216 6.37 -15.22 2.11
C SER A 216 5.57 -15.55 3.38
N HIS A 217 5.62 -16.80 3.85
CA HIS A 217 4.89 -17.23 5.05
C HIS A 217 5.41 -16.55 6.33
N ARG A 218 6.72 -16.26 6.41
CA ARG A 218 7.30 -15.53 7.55
C ARG A 218 6.90 -14.06 7.55
N VAL A 219 6.91 -13.42 6.36
CA VAL A 219 6.41 -12.04 6.22
C VAL A 219 5.00 -11.92 6.75
N LEU A 220 4.09 -12.79 6.31
CA LEU A 220 2.71 -12.76 6.74
C LEU A 220 2.54 -13.09 8.23
N ALA A 221 3.35 -14.00 8.77
CA ALA A 221 3.35 -14.31 10.20
C ALA A 221 3.81 -13.11 11.05
N MET A 222 4.91 -12.44 10.66
CA MET A 222 5.41 -11.25 11.34
C MET A 222 4.42 -10.09 11.29
N ASN A 223 3.82 -9.82 10.12
CA ASN A 223 2.80 -8.79 9.96
C ASN A 223 1.57 -9.05 10.85
N ARG A 224 1.18 -10.32 10.99
CA ARG A 224 0.11 -10.71 11.90
C ARG A 224 0.50 -10.49 13.35
N GLY A 225 1.69 -10.93 13.77
CA GLY A 225 2.19 -10.74 15.12
C GLY A 225 2.33 -9.26 15.51
N GLU A 226 2.72 -8.40 14.54
CA GLU A 226 2.76 -6.95 14.74
C GLU A 226 1.36 -6.36 14.88
N LYS A 227 0.41 -6.77 14.00
CA LYS A 227 -1.00 -6.33 14.08
C LYS A 227 -1.68 -6.74 15.40
N GLU A 228 -1.35 -7.91 15.92
CA GLU A 228 -1.84 -8.41 17.19
C GLU A 228 -1.08 -7.83 18.40
N GLY A 229 -0.03 -7.03 18.17
CA GLY A 229 0.72 -6.31 19.20
C GLY A 229 1.72 -7.17 19.98
N PHE A 230 2.13 -8.33 19.44
CA PHE A 230 3.16 -9.20 20.02
C PHE A 230 4.55 -8.90 19.48
N LEU A 231 4.66 -8.38 18.25
CA LEU A 231 5.94 -8.11 17.60
C LEU A 231 6.08 -6.63 17.26
N LYS A 232 7.33 -6.17 17.22
CA LYS A 232 7.78 -4.96 16.54
C LYS A 232 8.61 -5.39 15.36
N VAL A 233 8.30 -4.90 14.16
CA VAL A 233 9.00 -5.25 12.93
C VAL A 233 9.64 -4.00 12.36
N ALA A 234 10.91 -4.05 12.01
CA ALA A 234 11.66 -2.94 11.43
C ALA A 234 12.66 -3.45 10.38
N LEU A 235 13.03 -2.57 9.46
CA LEU A 235 14.15 -2.81 8.57
C LEU A 235 15.43 -2.26 9.21
N ASP A 236 16.39 -3.13 9.43
CA ASP A 236 17.70 -2.79 9.97
C ASP A 236 18.73 -2.72 8.85
N VAL A 237 19.43 -1.58 8.76
CA VAL A 237 20.50 -1.31 7.80
C VAL A 237 21.65 -0.59 8.50
N ASP A 238 22.82 -0.63 7.89
CA ASP A 238 23.96 0.21 8.29
C ASP A 238 23.62 1.68 8.01
N LYS A 239 23.19 2.39 9.06
CA LYS A 239 22.76 3.79 9.00
C LYS A 239 23.86 4.72 8.54
N GLU A 240 25.11 4.47 8.97
CA GLU A 240 26.23 5.31 8.60
C GLU A 240 26.49 5.27 7.10
N LYS A 241 26.47 4.07 6.50
CA LYS A 241 26.60 3.92 5.05
C LYS A 241 25.42 4.54 4.30
N ALA A 242 24.21 4.39 4.80
CA ALA A 242 23.05 5.02 4.19
C ALA A 242 23.15 6.56 4.20
N GLN A 243 23.55 7.15 5.34
CA GLN A 243 23.81 8.59 5.44
C GLN A 243 24.94 9.05 4.52
N GLN A 244 26.03 8.26 4.42
CA GLN A 244 27.11 8.53 3.48
C GLN A 244 26.64 8.57 2.03
N LEU A 245 25.75 7.67 1.63
CA LEU A 245 25.15 7.67 0.29
C LEU A 245 24.34 8.95 0.01
N VAL A 246 23.60 9.45 1.01
CA VAL A 246 22.87 10.72 0.92
C VAL A 246 23.83 11.89 0.81
N ARG A 247 24.82 11.96 1.72
CA ARG A 247 25.83 13.03 1.73
C ARG A 247 26.60 13.09 0.42
N TYR A 248 26.95 11.93 -0.15
CA TYR A 248 27.69 11.88 -1.42
C TYR A 248 26.92 12.54 -2.59
N GLY A 249 25.59 12.57 -2.53
CA GLY A 249 24.78 13.25 -3.54
C GLY A 249 24.77 14.78 -3.44
N PHE A 250 24.97 15.32 -2.24
CA PHE A 250 24.74 16.75 -1.95
C PHE A 250 25.93 17.50 -1.37
N VAL A 251 26.80 16.83 -0.62
CA VAL A 251 27.95 17.49 0.01
C VAL A 251 29.11 17.59 -0.96
N GLN A 252 29.47 18.82 -1.34
CA GLN A 252 30.61 19.08 -2.20
C GLN A 252 31.91 19.11 -1.39
N GLN A 253 32.98 18.55 -1.94
CA GLN A 253 34.32 18.58 -1.28
C GLN A 253 35.06 19.89 -1.57
N THR A 254 34.41 21.02 -1.37
CA THR A 254 34.95 22.33 -1.68
C THR A 254 35.78 22.96 -0.55
N GLY A 255 35.70 22.40 0.66
CA GLY A 255 36.22 23.02 1.86
C GLY A 255 35.43 24.24 2.33
N SER A 256 34.19 24.42 1.83
CA SER A 256 33.29 25.50 2.25
C SER A 256 32.84 25.31 3.69
N PRO A 257 32.71 26.37 4.50
CA PRO A 257 32.11 26.27 5.83
C PRO A 257 30.64 25.83 5.83
N ALA A 258 29.93 25.92 4.68
CA ALA A 258 28.56 25.42 4.53
C ALA A 258 28.48 23.91 4.45
N CYS A 259 29.53 23.19 4.07
CA CYS A 259 29.52 21.74 3.93
C CYS A 259 29.05 21.03 5.19
N LYS A 260 29.41 21.54 6.37
CA LYS A 260 28.98 21.02 7.68
C LYS A 260 27.44 21.05 7.81
N TYR A 261 26.81 22.18 7.45
CA TYR A 261 25.37 22.37 7.57
C TYR A 261 24.59 21.54 6.55
N VAL A 262 25.10 21.44 5.33
CA VAL A 262 24.52 20.57 4.29
C VAL A 262 24.63 19.11 4.70
N ALA A 263 25.75 18.68 5.29
CA ALA A 263 25.90 17.31 5.80
C ALA A 263 24.91 17.02 6.93
N GLN A 264 24.73 17.93 7.87
CA GLN A 264 23.74 17.79 8.95
C GLN A 264 22.32 17.74 8.41
N ALA A 265 21.99 18.55 7.41
CA ALA A 265 20.68 18.52 6.75
C ALA A 265 20.44 17.18 5.99
N CYS A 266 21.47 16.61 5.36
CA CYS A 266 21.41 15.28 4.76
C CYS A 266 21.13 14.18 5.78
N ASP A 267 21.75 14.24 6.95
CA ASP A 267 21.56 13.27 8.03
C ASP A 267 20.15 13.37 8.61
N ASP A 268 19.65 14.57 8.80
CA ASP A 268 18.26 14.81 9.23
C ASP A 268 17.27 14.34 8.17
N ALA A 269 17.51 14.66 6.88
CA ALA A 269 16.70 14.18 5.77
C ALA A 269 16.60 12.65 5.74
N TYR A 270 17.73 11.97 5.89
CA TYR A 270 17.73 10.52 5.96
C TYR A 270 16.94 10.00 7.16
N THR A 271 17.26 10.47 8.37
CA THR A 271 16.73 9.91 9.61
C THR A 271 15.23 10.20 9.79
N ARG A 272 14.82 11.43 9.48
CA ARG A 272 13.45 11.90 9.74
C ARG A 272 12.50 11.70 8.57
N LEU A 273 12.96 11.77 7.33
CA LEU A 273 12.10 11.80 6.16
C LEU A 273 12.24 10.53 5.29
N ILE A 274 13.49 10.16 4.92
CA ILE A 274 13.71 9.12 3.93
C ILE A 274 13.59 7.72 4.54
N ALA A 275 14.28 7.43 5.65
CA ALA A 275 14.31 6.10 6.24
C ALA A 275 12.90 5.60 6.66
N PRO A 276 12.04 6.40 7.35
CA PRO A 276 10.69 5.96 7.67
C PRO A 276 9.81 5.73 6.43
N SER A 277 9.99 6.56 5.39
CA SER A 277 9.26 6.40 4.13
C SER A 277 9.67 5.14 3.38
N LEU A 278 10.99 4.84 3.32
CA LEU A 278 11.51 3.62 2.69
C LEU A 278 11.11 2.37 3.48
N ASP A 279 11.12 2.41 4.81
CA ASP A 279 10.66 1.31 5.64
C ASP A 279 9.21 0.94 5.29
N THR A 280 8.33 1.94 5.26
CA THR A 280 6.91 1.74 4.91
C THR A 280 6.75 1.19 3.49
N GLU A 281 7.44 1.76 2.51
CA GLU A 281 7.37 1.38 1.10
C GLU A 281 7.86 -0.06 0.87
N LEU A 282 9.04 -0.39 1.39
CA LEU A 282 9.64 -1.71 1.21
C LEU A 282 8.88 -2.82 1.95
N ARG A 283 8.33 -2.51 3.13
CA ARG A 283 7.46 -3.44 3.86
C ARG A 283 6.14 -3.68 3.14
N ALA A 284 5.57 -2.66 2.51
CA ALA A 284 4.38 -2.82 1.67
C ALA A 284 4.68 -3.71 0.46
N GLU A 285 5.76 -3.44 -0.29
CA GLU A 285 6.19 -4.28 -1.42
C GLU A 285 6.41 -5.74 -1.02
N LEU A 286 7.07 -5.96 0.13
CA LEU A 286 7.32 -7.29 0.66
C LEU A 286 6.00 -8.01 1.02
N THR A 287 5.05 -7.29 1.59
CA THR A 287 3.72 -7.81 1.97
C THR A 287 2.90 -8.18 0.74
N ASP A 288 2.89 -7.35 -0.28
CA ASP A 288 2.16 -7.59 -1.54
C ASP A 288 2.71 -8.83 -2.25
N LYS A 289 4.04 -8.94 -2.35
CA LYS A 289 4.71 -10.12 -2.90
C LYS A 289 4.39 -11.39 -2.10
N ALA A 290 4.40 -11.30 -0.78
CA ALA A 290 4.10 -12.41 0.11
C ALA A 290 2.64 -12.86 0.00
N SER A 291 1.70 -11.91 -0.07
CA SER A 291 0.28 -12.16 -0.23
C SER A 291 -0.04 -12.84 -1.57
N ALA A 292 0.53 -12.35 -2.67
CA ALA A 292 0.38 -12.95 -3.99
C ALA A 292 0.90 -14.40 -4.03
N ALA A 293 2.05 -14.65 -3.41
CA ALA A 293 2.62 -15.99 -3.31
C ALA A 293 1.74 -16.93 -2.44
N ALA A 294 1.22 -16.44 -1.31
CA ALA A 294 0.36 -17.21 -0.42
C ALA A 294 -0.97 -17.57 -1.10
N ILE A 295 -1.59 -16.65 -1.83
CA ILE A 295 -2.82 -16.92 -2.60
C ILE A 295 -2.58 -18.01 -3.64
N ARG A 296 -1.44 -17.97 -4.34
CA ARG A 296 -1.07 -19.01 -5.31
C ARG A 296 -0.93 -20.39 -4.65
N VAL A 297 -0.23 -20.48 -3.53
CA VAL A 297 -0.08 -21.73 -2.78
C VAL A 297 -1.43 -22.23 -2.27
N PHE A 298 -2.27 -21.33 -1.76
CA PHE A 298 -3.63 -21.68 -1.33
C PHE A 298 -4.45 -22.28 -2.49
N ALA A 299 -4.44 -21.65 -3.66
CA ALA A 299 -5.15 -22.16 -4.84
C ALA A 299 -4.66 -23.55 -5.28
N LEU A 300 -3.33 -23.75 -5.26
CA LEU A 300 -2.74 -25.06 -5.58
C LEU A 300 -3.16 -26.15 -4.58
N ASN A 301 -3.27 -25.83 -3.31
CA ASN A 301 -3.68 -26.78 -2.27
C ASN A 301 -5.20 -27.03 -2.29
N LEU A 302 -6.00 -26.02 -2.60
CA LEU A 302 -7.46 -26.12 -2.63
C LEU A 302 -7.94 -27.01 -3.79
N ARG A 303 -7.29 -26.91 -4.95
CA ARG A 303 -7.71 -27.68 -6.15
C ARG A 303 -7.77 -29.19 -5.92
N PRO A 304 -6.74 -29.88 -5.38
CA PRO A 304 -6.81 -31.31 -5.09
C PRO A 304 -7.92 -31.69 -4.10
N LEU A 305 -8.18 -30.80 -3.12
CA LEU A 305 -9.27 -31.04 -2.15
C LEU A 305 -10.63 -30.96 -2.82
N LEU A 306 -10.86 -30.02 -3.73
CA LEU A 306 -12.12 -29.91 -4.47
C LEU A 306 -12.29 -31.01 -5.53
N MET A 307 -11.17 -31.57 -6.01
CA MET A 307 -11.15 -32.61 -7.04
C MET A 307 -11.05 -34.04 -6.45
N GLN A 308 -11.23 -34.19 -5.13
CA GLN A 308 -11.23 -35.52 -4.52
C GLN A 308 -12.33 -36.39 -5.14
N PRO A 309 -12.04 -37.65 -5.50
CA PRO A 309 -13.04 -38.54 -6.03
C PRO A 309 -14.10 -38.83 -4.96
N PRO A 310 -15.38 -39.04 -5.36
CA PRO A 310 -16.43 -39.40 -4.43
C PRO A 310 -16.13 -40.73 -3.77
N VAL A 311 -16.57 -40.91 -2.54
CA VAL A 311 -16.51 -42.21 -1.85
C VAL A 311 -17.46 -43.16 -2.55
N ARG A 312 -16.92 -44.21 -3.19
CA ARG A 312 -17.72 -45.18 -3.93
C ARG A 312 -18.15 -46.36 -3.04
N GLY A 313 -19.32 -46.94 -3.35
CA GLY A 313 -19.79 -48.16 -2.71
C GLY A 313 -20.18 -48.01 -1.23
N LYS A 314 -20.53 -46.78 -0.80
CA LYS A 314 -21.01 -46.53 0.56
C LYS A 314 -22.14 -45.53 0.56
N VAL A 315 -23.09 -45.74 1.46
CA VAL A 315 -24.08 -44.73 1.81
C VAL A 315 -23.33 -43.61 2.59
N ALA A 316 -23.46 -42.39 2.17
CA ALA A 316 -22.80 -41.24 2.78
C ALA A 316 -23.81 -40.18 3.25
N MET A 317 -23.57 -39.62 4.44
CA MET A 317 -24.34 -38.48 4.94
C MET A 317 -23.45 -37.22 4.94
N GLY A 318 -23.91 -36.24 4.21
CA GLY A 318 -23.28 -34.92 4.17
C GLY A 318 -23.93 -33.96 5.16
N LEU A 319 -23.12 -33.26 5.95
CA LEU A 319 -23.55 -32.24 6.90
C LEU A 319 -22.95 -30.88 6.52
N ALA A 320 -23.78 -29.88 6.28
CA ALA A 320 -23.36 -28.50 6.00
C ALA A 320 -23.84 -27.58 7.14
N PRO A 321 -22.98 -27.27 8.13
CA PRO A 321 -23.37 -26.50 9.29
C PRO A 321 -23.64 -25.03 8.93
N GLY A 322 -24.75 -24.49 9.46
CA GLY A 322 -25.14 -23.11 9.35
C GLY A 322 -25.64 -22.56 10.67
N ILE A 323 -25.01 -21.49 11.19
CA ILE A 323 -25.36 -20.94 12.51
C ILE A 323 -26.78 -20.37 12.51
N ARG A 324 -27.18 -19.63 11.49
CA ARG A 324 -28.52 -19.01 11.39
C ARG A 324 -29.56 -19.85 10.67
N THR A 325 -29.13 -20.57 9.61
CA THR A 325 -30.03 -21.29 8.71
C THR A 325 -30.21 -22.78 9.05
N GLY A 326 -29.61 -23.21 10.16
CA GLY A 326 -29.56 -24.62 10.54
C GLY A 326 -28.51 -25.42 9.80
N CYS A 327 -28.25 -26.64 10.26
CA CYS A 327 -27.37 -27.61 9.62
C CYS A 327 -28.16 -28.36 8.56
N LYS A 328 -27.77 -28.22 7.30
CA LYS A 328 -28.37 -28.99 6.19
C LYS A 328 -27.79 -30.41 6.18
N VAL A 329 -28.62 -31.37 6.02
CA VAL A 329 -28.25 -32.80 5.98
C VAL A 329 -28.72 -33.37 4.65
N ALA A 330 -27.90 -34.19 4.01
CA ALA A 330 -28.27 -34.96 2.85
C ALA A 330 -27.68 -36.36 2.96
N VAL A 331 -28.48 -37.39 2.68
CA VAL A 331 -28.03 -38.76 2.63
C VAL A 331 -28.09 -39.25 1.17
N VAL A 332 -27.00 -39.84 0.73
CA VAL A 332 -26.87 -40.36 -0.64
C VAL A 332 -26.50 -41.84 -0.60
N ASP A 333 -26.96 -42.57 -1.58
CA ASP A 333 -26.60 -43.96 -1.76
C ASP A 333 -25.19 -44.15 -2.35
N GLU A 334 -24.76 -45.36 -2.55
CA GLU A 334 -23.45 -45.71 -3.11
C GLU A 334 -23.21 -45.21 -4.54
N THR A 335 -24.27 -44.85 -5.25
CA THR A 335 -24.22 -44.27 -6.62
C THR A 335 -24.25 -42.74 -6.64
N GLY A 336 -24.46 -42.10 -5.48
CA GLY A 336 -24.61 -40.65 -5.34
C GLY A 336 -26.05 -40.16 -5.51
N ARG A 337 -27.05 -41.08 -5.60
CA ARG A 337 -28.48 -40.71 -5.63
C ARG A 337 -28.90 -40.25 -4.24
N VAL A 338 -29.58 -39.08 -4.18
CA VAL A 338 -30.11 -38.54 -2.93
C VAL A 338 -31.24 -39.47 -2.40
N LEU A 339 -31.06 -39.94 -1.20
CA LEU A 339 -32.05 -40.76 -0.50
C LEU A 339 -32.97 -39.90 0.35
N ASP A 340 -32.39 -38.92 1.08
CA ASP A 340 -33.15 -38.02 1.94
C ASP A 340 -32.39 -36.70 2.17
N THR A 341 -33.14 -35.65 2.50
CA THR A 341 -32.58 -34.31 2.84
C THR A 341 -33.36 -33.70 4.00
N GLY A 342 -32.64 -32.97 4.85
CA GLY A 342 -33.25 -32.30 5.99
C GLY A 342 -32.49 -31.10 6.46
N VAL A 343 -33.08 -30.35 7.37
CA VAL A 343 -32.42 -29.23 8.08
C VAL A 343 -32.63 -29.44 9.57
N ILE A 344 -31.55 -29.56 10.30
CA ILE A 344 -31.57 -29.69 11.76
C ILE A 344 -30.98 -28.45 12.45
N PHE A 345 -31.42 -28.18 13.66
CA PHE A 345 -30.95 -27.03 14.44
C PHE A 345 -30.30 -27.51 15.76
N PRO A 346 -29.05 -28.01 15.69
CA PRO A 346 -28.38 -28.61 16.84
C PRO A 346 -27.91 -27.60 17.91
N LEU A 347 -27.94 -26.29 17.61
CA LEU A 347 -27.47 -25.27 18.54
C LEU A 347 -28.56 -24.86 19.55
N PRO A 348 -28.19 -24.66 20.83
CA PRO A 348 -29.13 -24.23 21.87
C PRO A 348 -29.84 -22.92 21.57
N SER A 349 -29.16 -22.03 20.82
CA SER A 349 -29.70 -20.71 20.40
C SER A 349 -31.00 -20.79 19.60
N HIS A 350 -31.32 -21.94 19.01
CA HIS A 350 -32.54 -22.14 18.23
C HIS A 350 -33.67 -22.83 19.00
N GLY A 351 -33.44 -23.28 20.25
CA GLY A 351 -34.43 -23.95 21.08
C GLY A 351 -34.94 -25.31 20.53
N LYS A 352 -34.31 -25.87 19.48
CA LYS A 352 -34.77 -27.07 18.79
C LYS A 352 -33.82 -28.28 18.91
N VAL A 353 -32.98 -28.28 19.94
CA VAL A 353 -31.96 -29.32 20.15
C VAL A 353 -32.59 -30.71 20.35
N ALA A 354 -33.73 -30.82 21.06
CA ALA A 354 -34.42 -32.09 21.23
C ALA A 354 -34.92 -32.65 19.91
N GLN A 355 -35.58 -31.85 19.10
CA GLN A 355 -36.03 -32.22 17.76
C GLN A 355 -34.86 -32.64 16.85
N ALA A 356 -33.74 -31.92 16.91
CA ALA A 356 -32.54 -32.25 16.12
C ALA A 356 -31.87 -33.59 16.51
N LYS A 357 -32.16 -34.11 17.70
CA LYS A 357 -31.68 -35.42 18.16
C LYS A 357 -32.56 -36.58 17.68
N GLU A 358 -33.84 -36.30 17.42
CA GLU A 358 -34.81 -37.27 16.95
C GLU A 358 -34.80 -37.42 15.42
N THR A 359 -34.37 -36.39 14.72
CA THR A 359 -34.19 -36.37 13.26
C THR A 359 -32.88 -37.03 12.87
#